data_616e4f99db7eab9e12e6c1357e007ea8
#
_entry.id   616e4f99db7eab9e12e6c1357e007ea8
#
_cell.length_a   1.000
_cell.length_b   1.000
_cell.length_c   1.000
_cell.angle_alpha   90.00
_cell.angle_beta   90.00
_cell.angle_gamma   90.00
#
_symmetry.space_group_name_H-M   'P 1'
#
loop_
_entity.id
_entity.type
_entity.pdbx_description
1 polymer ?
#
loop_
_entity_poly.entity_id
_entity_poly.type
_entity_poly.pdbx_seq_one_letter_code
_entity_poly.pdbx_strand_id
1 'polypeptide(L)'
;MNSKKQAFMVSAMKSGSGKTLITLGLINIFKRMGKSISIYKTGPDYIDTMYHEKIAGSPSTNLDPYFLEPAFKPGELKRLFFRNFKNDIAIIEGAMGLFDGIYGEGKRCSACSVSEELFVDVIMIVDMDEFDNLFIYLQSFKHRVKAVILNKVGKNADINMIRLKVNEMGLFLIGYLQFDTNFYIESRHLGLYEPQKSIFDIVNNVSDKLSKTLDFTMLENFYVEEPHDTDIYNDKNIHNVDLNIKQNRYRLAFAFDEAFSFTYEENIKVLEEYGFEIVKFSPIHDKVLPDNISVLWLSGGYPELYAKELSSNISMLKSIYNTNIPIIAECGGFIYLHDFFEDGVGNKYPGVELIKGKAFKTKKLVRFGYIEIEAGSESILMKKNQRIRSHEFHYYDSTCNGEYAHAIKANKSKEWDCINASNNIFAGFPHLYLRGYEFLIQNLVSFLERERDV
;
A
#
# COMPACT_ATOMS: atom_id res chain seq x y z
N MET A 1 15.56 -30.88 -4.13
CA MET A 1 15.35 -30.34 -2.77
C MET A 1 14.87 -28.94 -2.95
N ASN A 2 13.72 -28.57 -2.32
CA ASN A 2 13.22 -27.20 -2.34
C ASN A 2 14.26 -26.28 -1.74
N SER A 3 14.58 -25.18 -2.38
CA SER A 3 15.40 -24.16 -1.74
C SER A 3 14.58 -23.53 -0.60
N LYS A 4 15.17 -23.48 0.59
CA LYS A 4 14.59 -22.79 1.73
C LYS A 4 15.06 -21.35 1.69
N LYS A 5 14.11 -20.39 1.72
CA LYS A 5 14.41 -18.96 1.81
C LYS A 5 13.93 -18.42 3.14
N GLN A 6 14.74 -17.60 3.78
CA GLN A 6 14.37 -17.00 5.05
C GLN A 6 13.21 -16.03 4.86
N ALA A 7 12.09 -16.27 5.56
CA ALA A 7 10.91 -15.42 5.48
C ALA A 7 10.08 -15.48 6.77
N PHE A 8 9.57 -14.36 7.22
CA PHE A 8 8.62 -14.27 8.33
C PHE A 8 7.68 -13.08 8.19
N MET A 9 6.54 -13.20 8.87
CA MET A 9 5.58 -12.10 9.00
C MET A 9 5.66 -11.50 10.39
N VAL A 10 5.64 -10.18 10.48
CA VAL A 10 5.50 -9.41 11.73
C VAL A 10 4.05 -8.95 11.84
N SER A 11 3.35 -9.38 12.89
CA SER A 11 1.96 -8.97 13.15
C SER A 11 1.73 -8.63 14.63
N ALA A 12 0.53 -8.22 15.00
CA ALA A 12 0.18 -7.91 16.39
C ALA A 12 -1.30 -8.22 16.65
N MET A 13 -1.74 -8.08 17.90
CA MET A 13 -3.16 -8.25 18.24
C MET A 13 -4.04 -7.11 17.74
N LYS A 14 -3.49 -5.89 17.65
CA LYS A 14 -4.21 -4.68 17.20
C LYS A 14 -3.28 -3.64 16.58
N SER A 15 -3.85 -2.62 15.99
CA SER A 15 -3.10 -1.40 15.62
C SER A 15 -2.51 -0.71 16.85
N GLY A 16 -1.36 0.00 16.68
CA GLY A 16 -0.70 0.73 17.77
C GLY A 16 0.18 -0.11 18.69
N SER A 17 0.30 -1.43 18.48
CA SER A 17 1.19 -2.30 19.26
C SER A 17 2.70 -2.13 18.96
N GLY A 18 3.05 -1.27 17.99
CA GLY A 18 4.43 -1.00 17.58
C GLY A 18 4.97 -1.89 16.47
N LYS A 19 4.09 -2.54 15.68
CA LYS A 19 4.49 -3.37 14.53
C LYS A 19 5.46 -2.65 13.61
N THR A 20 5.06 -1.51 13.06
CA THR A 20 5.84 -0.75 12.07
C THR A 20 7.20 -0.37 12.64
N LEU A 21 7.26 0.11 13.89
CA LEU A 21 8.52 0.46 14.53
C LEU A 21 9.49 -0.74 14.63
N ILE A 22 8.98 -1.89 15.07
CA ILE A 22 9.79 -3.11 15.21
C ILE A 22 10.14 -3.67 13.83
N THR A 23 9.24 -3.64 12.85
CA THR A 23 9.53 -4.04 11.47
C THR A 23 10.65 -3.20 10.87
N LEU A 24 10.60 -1.87 11.01
CA LEU A 24 11.66 -0.97 10.56
C LEU A 24 12.99 -1.26 11.28
N GLY A 25 12.93 -1.55 12.59
CA GLY A 25 14.08 -1.98 13.37
C GLY A 25 14.71 -3.27 12.84
N LEU A 26 13.91 -4.28 12.53
CA LEU A 26 14.36 -5.56 11.95
C LEU A 26 14.95 -5.34 10.55
N ILE A 27 14.30 -4.59 9.67
CA ILE A 27 14.81 -4.23 8.35
C ILE A 27 16.21 -3.61 8.48
N ASN A 28 16.37 -2.63 9.37
CA ASN A 28 17.65 -1.95 9.56
C ASN A 28 18.73 -2.87 10.16
N ILE A 29 18.36 -3.77 11.08
CA ILE A 29 19.28 -4.78 11.64
C ILE A 29 19.81 -5.69 10.52
N PHE A 30 18.93 -6.30 9.72
CA PHE A 30 19.36 -7.19 8.63
C PHE A 30 20.17 -6.45 7.57
N LYS A 31 19.80 -5.19 7.25
CA LYS A 31 20.60 -4.34 6.35
C LYS A 31 22.00 -4.09 6.88
N ARG A 32 22.17 -3.81 8.18
CA ARG A 32 23.47 -3.66 8.83
C ARG A 32 24.29 -4.96 8.85
N MET A 33 23.63 -6.12 8.83
CA MET A 33 24.26 -7.44 8.67
C MET A 33 24.65 -7.75 7.22
N GLY A 34 24.44 -6.82 6.28
CA GLY A 34 24.74 -7.01 4.85
C GLY A 34 23.75 -7.88 4.09
N LYS A 35 22.57 -8.14 4.66
CA LYS A 35 21.51 -8.91 3.98
C LYS A 35 20.72 -8.04 3.03
N SER A 36 20.39 -8.57 1.86
CA SER A 36 19.39 -8.01 0.97
C SER A 36 17.98 -8.41 1.41
N ILE A 37 17.00 -7.48 1.34
CA ILE A 37 15.68 -7.67 1.94
C ILE A 37 14.59 -7.43 0.90
N SER A 38 13.67 -8.38 0.76
CA SER A 38 12.38 -8.19 0.09
C SER A 38 11.34 -7.84 1.12
N ILE A 39 10.63 -6.73 0.93
CA ILE A 39 9.72 -6.20 1.94
C ILE A 39 8.31 -6.18 1.39
N TYR A 40 7.38 -6.57 2.27
CA TYR A 40 5.97 -6.66 1.93
C TYR A 40 5.11 -6.07 3.03
N LYS A 41 3.94 -5.56 2.62
CA LYS A 41 2.86 -5.13 3.51
C LYS A 41 1.59 -5.86 3.15
N THR A 42 0.87 -6.44 4.12
CA THR A 42 -0.46 -6.98 3.83
C THR A 42 -1.48 -5.85 3.71
N GLY A 43 -2.49 -6.04 2.84
CA GLY A 43 -3.55 -5.06 2.66
C GLY A 43 -3.14 -3.81 1.88
N PRO A 44 -4.05 -2.80 1.81
CA PRO A 44 -3.93 -1.65 0.91
C PRO A 44 -3.19 -0.45 1.52
N ASP A 45 -2.26 -0.66 2.42
CA ASP A 45 -1.56 0.40 3.16
C ASP A 45 -0.34 0.91 2.36
N TYR A 46 -0.35 2.18 1.94
CA TYR A 46 0.79 2.80 1.24
C TYR A 46 1.75 3.51 2.20
N ILE A 47 1.29 3.84 3.41
CA ILE A 47 2.06 4.66 4.35
C ILE A 47 3.20 3.86 4.95
N ASP A 48 2.88 2.67 5.45
CA ASP A 48 3.91 1.79 6.01
C ASP A 48 4.92 1.37 4.92
N THR A 49 4.48 1.17 3.67
CA THR A 49 5.39 0.87 2.55
C THR A 49 6.38 1.99 2.28
N MET A 50 5.99 3.26 2.38
CA MET A 50 6.92 4.39 2.24
C MET A 50 8.01 4.40 3.32
N TYR A 51 7.66 4.08 4.57
CA TYR A 51 8.66 3.91 5.64
C TYR A 51 9.58 2.73 5.37
N HIS A 52 9.03 1.60 4.93
CA HIS A 52 9.81 0.43 4.54
C HIS A 52 10.86 0.79 3.48
N GLU A 53 10.43 1.40 2.39
CA GLU A 53 11.29 1.81 1.27
C GLU A 53 12.40 2.75 1.71
N LYS A 54 12.06 3.73 2.55
CA LYS A 54 13.04 4.70 3.03
C LYS A 54 14.13 4.05 3.88
N ILE A 55 13.79 3.10 4.74
CA ILE A 55 14.78 2.41 5.60
C ILE A 55 15.55 1.36 4.81
N ALA A 56 14.88 0.56 4.00
CA ALA A 56 15.50 -0.49 3.22
C ALA A 56 16.34 0.04 2.05
N GLY A 57 15.85 1.09 1.39
CA GLY A 57 16.38 1.58 0.12
C GLY A 57 15.93 0.73 -1.07
N SER A 58 14.85 -0.03 -0.92
CA SER A 58 14.23 -0.85 -1.97
C SER A 58 12.71 -0.82 -1.85
N PRO A 59 11.96 -0.98 -2.96
CA PRO A 59 10.51 -0.95 -2.95
C PRO A 59 9.87 -1.98 -2.03
N SER A 60 8.69 -1.65 -1.49
CA SER A 60 7.85 -2.53 -0.68
C SER A 60 6.59 -2.92 -1.45
N THR A 61 6.25 -4.19 -1.49
CA THR A 61 5.12 -4.73 -2.27
C THR A 61 3.91 -5.00 -1.38
N ASN A 62 2.73 -4.52 -1.80
CA ASN A 62 1.49 -4.85 -1.12
C ASN A 62 1.02 -6.26 -1.49
N LEU A 63 0.75 -7.08 -0.48
CA LEU A 63 0.15 -8.41 -0.59
C LEU A 63 -1.30 -8.32 -0.13
N ASP A 64 -2.21 -8.13 -1.09
CA ASP A 64 -3.62 -7.91 -0.79
C ASP A 64 -4.52 -8.95 -1.47
N PRO A 65 -5.04 -9.95 -0.70
CA PRO A 65 -5.92 -10.96 -1.24
C PRO A 65 -7.22 -10.38 -1.83
N TYR A 66 -7.72 -9.27 -1.28
CA TYR A 66 -8.95 -8.66 -1.77
C TYR A 66 -8.83 -8.20 -3.20
N PHE A 67 -7.73 -7.57 -3.57
CA PHE A 67 -7.50 -7.11 -4.94
C PHE A 67 -7.22 -8.26 -5.90
N LEU A 68 -6.56 -9.32 -5.44
CA LEU A 68 -6.11 -10.42 -6.30
C LEU A 68 -7.17 -11.51 -6.52
N GLU A 69 -8.02 -11.81 -5.52
CA GLU A 69 -8.97 -12.93 -5.56
C GLU A 69 -9.92 -13.00 -6.78
N PRO A 70 -10.54 -11.89 -7.27
CA PRO A 70 -11.54 -12.01 -8.32
C PRO A 70 -10.97 -12.11 -9.72
N ALA A 71 -9.74 -11.67 -9.92
CA ALA A 71 -9.14 -11.46 -11.23
C ALA A 71 -8.24 -12.59 -11.65
N PHE A 72 -7.76 -13.40 -10.70
CA PHE A 72 -6.75 -14.42 -10.94
C PHE A 72 -7.19 -15.82 -10.55
N LYS A 73 -6.45 -16.78 -11.05
CA LYS A 73 -6.52 -18.15 -10.62
C LYS A 73 -6.05 -18.28 -9.16
N PRO A 74 -6.50 -19.29 -8.43
CA PRO A 74 -6.00 -19.56 -7.08
C PRO A 74 -4.46 -19.55 -7.04
N GLY A 75 -3.88 -18.93 -6.00
CA GLY A 75 -2.42 -18.85 -5.82
C GLY A 75 -1.74 -17.60 -6.36
N GLU A 76 -2.48 -16.60 -6.87
CA GLU A 76 -1.86 -15.35 -7.35
C GLU A 76 -1.11 -14.56 -6.27
N LEU A 77 -1.62 -14.53 -5.05
CA LEU A 77 -0.90 -13.93 -3.94
C LEU A 77 0.47 -14.57 -3.76
N LYS A 78 0.53 -15.90 -3.85
CA LYS A 78 1.78 -16.69 -3.76
C LYS A 78 2.70 -16.39 -4.95
N ARG A 79 2.17 -16.31 -6.18
CA ARG A 79 2.93 -15.92 -7.37
C ARG A 79 3.54 -14.54 -7.21
N LEU A 80 2.76 -13.54 -6.78
CA LEU A 80 3.23 -12.18 -6.53
C LEU A 80 4.34 -12.15 -5.48
N PHE A 81 4.16 -12.88 -4.37
CA PHE A 81 5.18 -12.98 -3.32
C PHE A 81 6.51 -13.52 -3.87
N PHE A 82 6.51 -14.72 -4.47
CA PHE A 82 7.75 -15.35 -4.93
C PHE A 82 8.37 -14.63 -6.13
N ARG A 83 7.58 -14.01 -7.02
CA ARG A 83 8.10 -13.19 -8.11
C ARG A 83 8.92 -12.01 -7.60
N ASN A 84 8.51 -11.41 -6.49
CA ASN A 84 9.20 -10.29 -5.86
C ASN A 84 10.22 -10.70 -4.78
N PHE A 85 10.25 -11.97 -4.37
CA PHE A 85 11.24 -12.47 -3.40
C PHE A 85 12.57 -12.84 -4.10
N LYS A 86 13.38 -11.82 -4.40
CA LYS A 86 14.68 -11.97 -5.07
C LYS A 86 15.87 -11.90 -4.11
N ASN A 87 15.66 -11.47 -2.89
CA ASN A 87 16.67 -11.15 -1.88
C ASN A 87 16.92 -12.31 -0.89
N ASP A 88 17.85 -12.11 0.06
CA ASP A 88 18.23 -13.13 1.07
C ASP A 88 17.09 -13.44 2.03
N ILE A 89 16.31 -12.41 2.40
CA ILE A 89 15.24 -12.50 3.39
C ILE A 89 14.00 -11.76 2.95
N ALA A 90 12.82 -12.32 3.25
CA ALA A 90 11.55 -11.64 3.11
C ALA A 90 10.97 -11.27 4.48
N ILE A 91 10.59 -10.00 4.64
CA ILE A 91 9.90 -9.48 5.82
C ILE A 91 8.52 -8.97 5.37
N ILE A 92 7.46 -9.53 5.96
CA ILE A 92 6.08 -9.13 5.69
C ILE A 92 5.53 -8.41 6.91
N GLU A 93 5.09 -7.17 6.78
CA GLU A 93 4.36 -6.50 7.85
C GLU A 93 2.85 -6.71 7.69
N GLY A 94 2.20 -7.24 8.73
CA GLY A 94 0.74 -7.39 8.80
C GLY A 94 0.03 -6.05 8.97
N ALA A 95 -1.07 -5.84 8.27
CA ALA A 95 -1.96 -4.72 8.51
C ALA A 95 -2.83 -4.96 9.74
N MET A 96 -3.14 -3.92 10.49
CA MET A 96 -4.04 -3.96 11.66
C MET A 96 -3.66 -5.07 12.67
N GLY A 97 -4.62 -5.80 13.24
CA GLY A 97 -4.38 -7.01 14.03
C GLY A 97 -4.27 -8.26 13.14
N LEU A 98 -3.65 -9.32 13.67
CA LEU A 98 -3.40 -10.57 12.93
C LEU A 98 -4.67 -11.14 12.29
N PHE A 99 -5.79 -11.07 12.98
CA PHE A 99 -7.07 -11.62 12.53
C PHE A 99 -8.01 -10.57 11.93
N ASP A 100 -7.61 -9.30 11.89
CA ASP A 100 -8.43 -8.22 11.34
C ASP A 100 -8.49 -8.32 9.81
N GLY A 101 -9.62 -8.72 9.30
CA GLY A 101 -9.91 -8.84 7.87
C GLY A 101 -11.13 -8.02 7.47
N ILE A 102 -11.86 -8.47 6.46
CA ILE A 102 -13.12 -7.84 6.04
C ILE A 102 -14.16 -8.00 7.17
N TYR A 103 -14.70 -6.86 7.60
CA TYR A 103 -15.68 -6.85 8.69
C TYR A 103 -16.88 -7.77 8.43
N GLY A 104 -17.15 -8.68 9.34
CA GLY A 104 -18.22 -9.67 9.24
C GLY A 104 -17.84 -10.97 8.51
N GLU A 105 -16.61 -11.07 7.97
CA GLU A 105 -16.14 -12.24 7.21
C GLU A 105 -15.02 -13.02 7.91
N GLY A 106 -14.92 -12.90 9.22
CA GLY A 106 -13.87 -13.55 10.01
C GLY A 106 -12.48 -13.04 9.64
N LYS A 107 -11.53 -13.96 9.44
CA LYS A 107 -10.14 -13.60 9.09
C LYS A 107 -9.89 -13.44 7.59
N ARG A 108 -10.91 -13.41 6.74
CA ARG A 108 -10.75 -13.24 5.29
C ARG A 108 -10.01 -11.92 4.98
N CYS A 109 -8.98 -11.96 4.14
CA CYS A 109 -8.09 -10.85 3.79
C CYS A 109 -7.32 -10.26 4.99
N SER A 110 -7.21 -10.97 6.11
CA SER A 110 -6.35 -10.58 7.24
C SER A 110 -4.90 -10.99 7.03
N ALA A 111 -4.00 -10.46 7.85
CA ALA A 111 -2.60 -10.91 7.90
C ALA A 111 -2.48 -12.41 8.16
N CYS A 112 -3.38 -12.98 8.98
CA CYS A 112 -3.45 -14.43 9.22
C CYS A 112 -3.73 -15.21 7.93
N SER A 113 -4.71 -14.80 7.12
CA SER A 113 -5.02 -15.48 5.86
C SER A 113 -3.86 -15.42 4.87
N VAL A 114 -3.16 -14.30 4.78
CA VAL A 114 -1.94 -14.16 3.97
C VAL A 114 -0.84 -15.11 4.47
N SER A 115 -0.59 -15.18 5.78
CA SER A 115 0.43 -16.06 6.35
C SER A 115 0.14 -17.55 6.07
N GLU A 116 -1.14 -17.94 6.13
CA GLU A 116 -1.57 -19.30 5.83
C GLU A 116 -1.39 -19.65 4.35
N GLU A 117 -1.79 -18.77 3.43
CA GLU A 117 -1.66 -18.99 1.99
C GLU A 117 -0.21 -19.07 1.55
N LEU A 118 0.65 -18.22 2.10
CA LEU A 118 2.10 -18.19 1.79
C LEU A 118 2.89 -19.24 2.57
N PHE A 119 2.31 -19.91 3.55
CA PHE A 119 3.00 -20.81 4.49
C PHE A 119 4.14 -20.09 5.27
N VAL A 120 4.02 -18.80 5.52
CA VAL A 120 4.99 -18.00 6.26
C VAL A 120 4.63 -17.96 7.73
N ASP A 121 5.58 -18.27 8.61
CA ASP A 121 5.38 -18.22 10.06
C ASP A 121 5.37 -16.77 10.57
N VAL A 122 4.62 -16.54 11.66
CA VAL A 122 4.34 -15.22 12.21
C VAL A 122 5.08 -14.99 13.51
N ILE A 123 5.71 -13.82 13.61
CA ILE A 123 6.25 -13.24 14.83
C ILE A 123 5.25 -12.21 15.34
N MET A 124 4.67 -12.44 16.52
CA MET A 124 3.73 -11.51 17.14
C MET A 124 4.46 -10.43 17.92
N ILE A 125 4.17 -9.18 17.60
CA ILE A 125 4.53 -8.05 18.44
C ILE A 125 3.45 -7.88 19.49
N VAL A 126 3.84 -8.01 20.75
CA VAL A 126 2.93 -7.94 21.88
C VAL A 126 3.31 -6.76 22.78
N ASP A 127 2.42 -5.78 22.86
CA ASP A 127 2.52 -4.71 23.85
C ASP A 127 2.43 -5.35 25.25
N MET A 128 3.32 -4.98 26.15
CA MET A 128 3.38 -5.58 27.48
C MET A 128 2.06 -5.43 28.26
N ASP A 129 1.33 -4.36 28.02
CA ASP A 129 0.01 -4.11 28.63
C ASP A 129 -1.07 -5.09 28.14
N GLU A 130 -0.84 -5.77 26.99
CA GLU A 130 -1.75 -6.73 26.36
C GLU A 130 -1.30 -8.19 26.54
N PHE A 131 -0.19 -8.42 27.24
CA PHE A 131 0.42 -9.76 27.31
C PHE A 131 -0.51 -10.83 27.89
N ASP A 132 -1.28 -10.49 28.90
CA ASP A 132 -2.20 -11.45 29.55
C ASP A 132 -3.37 -11.86 28.62
N ASN A 133 -3.68 -11.06 27.60
CA ASN A 133 -4.71 -11.34 26.61
C ASN A 133 -4.23 -12.23 25.44
N LEU A 134 -2.91 -12.41 25.29
CA LEU A 134 -2.31 -13.09 24.13
C LEU A 134 -2.86 -14.51 23.94
N PHE A 135 -2.93 -15.29 25.02
CA PHE A 135 -3.39 -16.68 24.95
C PHE A 135 -4.82 -16.76 24.43
N ILE A 136 -5.74 -15.97 24.97
CA ILE A 136 -7.15 -15.95 24.56
C ILE A 136 -7.27 -15.48 23.11
N TYR A 137 -6.51 -14.44 22.73
CA TYR A 137 -6.50 -13.92 21.36
C TYR A 137 -6.12 -15.01 20.35
N LEU A 138 -5.05 -15.77 20.62
CA LEU A 138 -4.57 -16.82 19.73
C LEU A 138 -5.53 -18.03 19.63
N GLN A 139 -6.43 -18.24 20.60
CA GLN A 139 -7.45 -19.29 20.52
C GLN A 139 -8.59 -18.96 19.54
N SER A 140 -8.69 -17.72 19.06
CA SER A 140 -9.80 -17.28 18.21
C SER A 140 -9.82 -17.97 16.84
N PHE A 141 -8.65 -18.24 16.26
CA PHE A 141 -8.53 -18.87 14.95
C PHE A 141 -7.26 -19.74 14.87
N LYS A 142 -7.27 -20.71 13.96
CA LYS A 142 -6.04 -21.40 13.55
C LYS A 142 -5.07 -20.35 12.97
N HIS A 143 -3.79 -20.45 13.31
CA HIS A 143 -2.75 -19.47 12.93
C HIS A 143 -1.36 -20.12 12.79
N ARG A 144 -0.42 -19.34 12.24
CA ARG A 144 0.99 -19.73 12.08
C ARG A 144 1.94 -18.97 13.02
N VAL A 145 1.45 -18.44 14.12
CA VAL A 145 2.30 -17.77 15.13
C VAL A 145 3.26 -18.78 15.73
N LYS A 146 4.56 -18.45 15.74
CA LYS A 146 5.63 -19.28 16.30
C LYS A 146 6.42 -18.56 17.39
N ALA A 147 6.49 -17.24 17.30
CA ALA A 147 7.30 -16.46 18.22
C ALA A 147 6.66 -15.13 18.60
N VAL A 148 7.22 -14.56 19.65
CA VAL A 148 6.82 -13.27 20.23
C VAL A 148 8.03 -12.38 20.33
N ILE A 149 7.86 -11.10 20.01
CA ILE A 149 8.71 -9.98 20.43
C ILE A 149 7.85 -9.10 21.31
N LEU A 150 8.29 -8.87 22.55
CA LEU A 150 7.59 -7.98 23.46
C LEU A 150 7.98 -6.53 23.21
N ASN A 151 7.00 -5.66 23.22
CA ASN A 151 7.20 -4.22 23.11
C ASN A 151 6.81 -3.52 24.42
N LYS A 152 7.39 -2.36 24.65
CA LYS A 152 7.15 -1.53 25.86
C LYS A 152 7.42 -2.23 27.18
N VAL A 153 8.42 -3.09 27.22
CA VAL A 153 8.78 -3.85 28.42
C VAL A 153 9.30 -2.90 29.51
N GLY A 154 8.71 -2.95 30.68
CA GLY A 154 9.16 -2.16 31.84
C GLY A 154 10.55 -2.58 32.33
N LYS A 155 11.31 -1.64 32.94
CA LYS A 155 12.67 -1.90 33.42
C LYS A 155 12.77 -3.02 34.47
N ASN A 156 11.72 -3.26 35.24
CA ASN A 156 11.66 -4.26 36.29
C ASN A 156 10.93 -5.55 35.89
N ALA A 157 10.63 -5.75 34.60
CA ALA A 157 9.94 -6.94 34.14
C ALA A 157 10.83 -8.18 34.27
N ASP A 158 10.27 -9.26 34.83
CA ASP A 158 10.95 -10.55 34.90
C ASP A 158 10.84 -11.29 33.57
N ILE A 159 11.83 -11.09 32.72
CA ILE A 159 11.88 -11.70 31.37
C ILE A 159 11.92 -13.23 31.44
N ASN A 160 12.50 -13.82 32.50
CA ASN A 160 12.55 -15.26 32.63
C ASN A 160 11.17 -15.84 32.91
N MET A 161 10.40 -15.22 33.79
CA MET A 161 9.01 -15.59 34.06
C MET A 161 8.15 -15.45 32.82
N ILE A 162 8.30 -14.34 32.08
CA ILE A 162 7.55 -14.11 30.82
C ILE A 162 7.92 -15.18 29.77
N ARG A 163 9.20 -15.51 29.65
CA ARG A 163 9.69 -16.57 28.74
C ARG A 163 9.02 -17.91 29.06
N LEU A 164 8.92 -18.28 30.32
CA LEU A 164 8.24 -19.50 30.75
C LEU A 164 6.79 -19.50 30.31
N LYS A 165 6.05 -18.43 30.55
CA LYS A 165 4.64 -18.28 30.14
C LYS A 165 4.49 -18.37 28.61
N VAL A 166 5.35 -17.74 27.84
CA VAL A 166 5.35 -17.82 26.36
C VAL A 166 5.60 -19.26 25.89
N ASN A 167 6.53 -19.96 26.53
CA ASN A 167 6.82 -21.37 26.21
C ASN A 167 5.64 -22.31 26.54
N GLU A 168 4.91 -22.05 27.64
CA GLU A 168 3.68 -22.78 27.99
C GLU A 168 2.58 -22.63 26.92
N MET A 169 2.58 -21.51 26.17
CA MET A 169 1.68 -21.30 25.03
C MET A 169 2.17 -22.01 23.74
N GLY A 170 3.32 -22.71 23.79
CA GLY A 170 3.95 -23.34 22.63
C GLY A 170 4.64 -22.35 21.69
N LEU A 171 5.00 -21.17 22.17
CA LEU A 171 5.65 -20.10 21.42
C LEU A 171 7.07 -19.85 21.95
N PHE A 172 7.87 -19.10 21.18
CA PHE A 172 9.21 -18.70 21.55
C PHE A 172 9.26 -17.18 21.79
N LEU A 173 9.80 -16.77 22.94
CA LEU A 173 10.18 -15.36 23.17
C LEU A 173 11.52 -15.10 22.52
N ILE A 174 11.53 -14.46 21.34
CA ILE A 174 12.74 -14.25 20.53
C ILE A 174 13.36 -12.87 20.71
N GLY A 175 12.72 -11.96 21.43
CA GLY A 175 13.27 -10.65 21.70
C GLY A 175 12.32 -9.77 22.47
N TYR A 176 12.83 -8.62 22.91
CA TYR A 176 12.00 -7.58 23.54
C TYR A 176 12.59 -6.19 23.36
N LEU A 177 11.74 -5.18 23.35
CA LEU A 177 12.09 -3.78 23.33
C LEU A 177 11.60 -3.12 24.61
N GLN A 178 12.51 -2.51 25.36
CA GLN A 178 12.16 -1.77 26.57
C GLN A 178 11.39 -0.50 26.23
N PHE A 179 10.48 -0.12 27.13
CA PHE A 179 9.72 1.13 27.01
C PHE A 179 10.68 2.34 26.96
N ASP A 180 10.49 3.17 25.95
CA ASP A 180 11.20 4.43 25.78
C ASP A 180 10.26 5.45 25.12
N THR A 181 10.09 6.60 25.75
CA THR A 181 9.23 7.69 25.24
C THR A 181 9.72 8.28 23.92
N ASN A 182 10.99 8.08 23.56
CA ASN A 182 11.56 8.52 22.29
C ASN A 182 11.22 7.56 21.12
N PHE A 183 10.61 6.42 21.39
CA PHE A 183 10.20 5.44 20.38
C PHE A 183 8.76 5.68 19.93
N TYR A 184 8.49 6.88 19.46
CA TYR A 184 7.20 7.26 18.97
C TYR A 184 7.30 7.67 17.50
N ILE A 185 6.60 6.94 16.63
CA ILE A 185 6.29 7.38 15.27
C ILE A 185 4.93 8.04 15.36
N GLU A 186 4.83 9.32 15.01
CA GLU A 186 3.57 10.03 15.04
C GLU A 186 2.51 9.26 14.26
N SER A 187 1.36 9.06 14.90
CA SER A 187 0.27 8.31 14.32
C SER A 187 -0.31 9.05 13.11
N ARG A 188 -0.79 8.31 12.16
CA ARG A 188 -1.29 8.59 10.81
C ARG A 188 -2.27 9.75 10.62
N HIS A 189 -2.49 10.62 11.60
CA HIS A 189 -3.62 11.55 11.52
C HIS A 189 -3.33 12.93 10.98
N LEU A 190 -2.10 13.39 10.94
CA LEU A 190 -1.79 14.73 10.43
C LEU A 190 -0.31 14.81 10.06
N GLY A 191 -0.03 14.76 8.77
CA GLY A 191 1.27 15.15 8.26
C GLY A 191 2.24 13.98 8.16
N LEU A 192 2.06 13.18 7.15
CA LEU A 192 3.17 12.56 6.48
C LEU A 192 3.99 13.69 5.84
N TYR A 193 4.68 14.39 6.72
CA TYR A 193 5.94 14.96 6.29
C TYR A 193 6.75 13.79 5.73
N GLU A 194 7.56 14.03 4.69
CA GLU A 194 8.66 13.13 4.39
C GLU A 194 9.19 12.61 5.71
N PRO A 195 9.43 11.27 5.86
CA PRO A 195 9.99 10.74 7.09
C PRO A 195 11.20 11.62 7.46
N GLN A 196 11.04 12.46 8.47
CA GLN A 196 12.02 13.46 8.88
C GLN A 196 13.36 12.75 9.16
N LYS A 197 14.47 13.46 9.18
CA LYS A 197 15.75 12.90 9.66
C LYS A 197 15.60 12.13 10.98
N SER A 198 14.64 12.52 11.80
CA SER A 198 14.26 11.86 13.04
C SER A 198 13.84 10.38 12.91
N ILE A 199 13.26 9.93 11.78
CA ILE A 199 12.86 8.52 11.66
C ILE A 199 14.09 7.59 11.61
N PHE A 200 15.17 7.99 10.94
CA PHE A 200 16.41 7.22 10.89
C PHE A 200 17.02 7.10 12.27
N ASP A 201 17.01 8.18 13.09
CA ASP A 201 17.55 8.17 14.45
C ASP A 201 16.72 7.27 15.35
N ILE A 202 15.39 7.34 15.25
CA ILE A 202 14.48 6.45 15.99
C ILE A 202 14.74 4.99 15.61
N VAL A 203 14.77 4.67 14.31
CA VAL A 203 14.98 3.30 13.81
C VAL A 203 16.37 2.79 14.20
N ASN A 204 17.41 3.63 14.14
CA ASN A 204 18.75 3.26 14.58
C ASN A 204 18.77 2.90 16.08
N ASN A 205 18.17 3.72 16.93
CA ASN A 205 18.07 3.47 18.36
C ASN A 205 17.27 2.20 18.68
N VAL A 206 16.15 1.98 17.99
CA VAL A 206 15.37 0.74 18.12
C VAL A 206 16.19 -0.47 17.69
N SER A 207 16.89 -0.39 16.57
CA SER A 207 17.76 -1.47 16.07
C SER A 207 18.87 -1.81 17.09
N ASP A 208 19.51 -0.80 17.66
CA ASP A 208 20.60 -0.98 18.65
C ASP A 208 20.10 -1.63 19.95
N LYS A 209 18.87 -1.33 20.38
CA LYS A 209 18.29 -1.95 21.58
C LYS A 209 17.72 -3.34 21.27
N LEU A 210 17.01 -3.49 20.17
CA LEU A 210 16.41 -4.75 19.78
C LEU A 210 17.48 -5.81 19.48
N SER A 211 18.57 -5.46 18.80
CA SER A 211 19.66 -6.40 18.50
C SER A 211 20.32 -7.03 19.71
N LYS A 212 20.27 -6.37 20.89
CA LYS A 212 20.82 -6.89 22.14
C LYS A 212 19.95 -7.96 22.81
N THR A 213 18.67 -8.03 22.43
CA THR A 213 17.70 -8.93 23.05
C THR A 213 17.20 -9.99 22.06
N LEU A 214 17.46 -9.81 20.77
CA LEU A 214 16.96 -10.65 19.69
C LEU A 214 17.74 -11.96 19.61
N ASP A 215 17.02 -13.06 19.56
CA ASP A 215 17.59 -14.40 19.30
C ASP A 215 17.69 -14.64 17.79
N PHE A 216 18.86 -14.33 17.23
CA PHE A 216 19.13 -14.51 15.79
C PHE A 216 19.11 -15.97 15.37
N THR A 217 19.54 -16.91 16.24
CA THR A 217 19.52 -18.33 15.95
C THR A 217 18.09 -18.84 15.74
N MET A 218 17.16 -18.33 16.55
CA MET A 218 15.74 -18.66 16.37
C MET A 218 15.18 -18.06 15.08
N LEU A 219 15.58 -16.83 14.72
CA LEU A 219 15.13 -16.18 13.47
C LEU A 219 15.58 -16.94 12.21
N GLU A 220 16.72 -17.62 12.24
CA GLU A 220 17.19 -18.43 11.12
C GLU A 220 16.27 -19.65 10.84
N ASN A 221 15.44 -20.04 11.80
CA ASN A 221 14.47 -21.12 11.63
C ASN A 221 13.16 -20.69 10.94
N PHE A 222 12.99 -19.41 10.66
CA PHE A 222 11.85 -18.88 9.91
C PHE A 222 12.15 -18.92 8.42
N TYR A 223 11.54 -19.86 7.72
CA TYR A 223 11.74 -20.02 6.28
C TYR A 223 10.44 -20.39 5.57
N VAL A 224 10.43 -20.15 4.28
CA VAL A 224 9.42 -20.62 3.34
C VAL A 224 10.06 -21.54 2.32
N GLU A 225 9.35 -22.56 1.91
CA GLU A 225 9.78 -23.43 0.82
C GLU A 225 9.39 -22.81 -0.52
N GLU A 226 10.39 -22.64 -1.39
CA GLU A 226 10.11 -22.16 -2.74
C GLU A 226 9.36 -23.26 -3.50
N PRO A 227 8.22 -22.94 -4.11
CA PRO A 227 7.44 -23.93 -4.84
C PRO A 227 8.24 -24.49 -6.03
N HIS A 228 8.11 -25.79 -6.26
CA HIS A 228 8.73 -26.47 -7.41
C HIS A 228 8.07 -26.10 -8.76
N ASP A 229 6.92 -25.47 -8.72
CA ASP A 229 6.07 -25.31 -9.89
C ASP A 229 6.64 -24.23 -10.82
N THR A 230 7.07 -24.68 -12.01
CA THR A 230 7.38 -23.81 -13.13
C THR A 230 6.21 -22.88 -13.48
N ASP A 231 4.98 -23.21 -13.06
CA ASP A 231 3.78 -22.41 -13.26
C ASP A 231 3.77 -21.09 -12.45
N ILE A 232 4.54 -21.01 -11.35
CA ILE A 232 4.70 -19.75 -10.60
C ILE A 232 5.58 -18.76 -11.37
N TYR A 233 6.51 -19.26 -12.18
CA TYR A 233 7.46 -18.42 -12.94
C TYR A 233 7.14 -18.33 -14.43
N ASN A 234 6.34 -19.26 -14.96
CA ASN A 234 6.00 -19.37 -16.38
C ASN A 234 4.54 -18.98 -16.63
N ASP A 235 4.13 -17.81 -16.23
CA ASP A 235 2.81 -17.33 -16.63
C ASP A 235 2.83 -16.85 -18.11
N LYS A 236 2.86 -17.85 -19.02
CA LYS A 236 2.62 -17.59 -20.46
C LYS A 236 1.23 -16.99 -20.72
N ASN A 237 0.34 -16.99 -19.73
CA ASN A 237 -1.01 -16.44 -19.86
C ASN A 237 -1.07 -14.92 -19.61
N ILE A 238 -0.07 -14.32 -18.96
CA ILE A 238 0.08 -12.86 -18.92
C ILE A 238 0.59 -12.36 -20.28
N HIS A 239 1.32 -13.18 -21.03
CA HIS A 239 1.90 -12.83 -22.34
C HIS A 239 1.07 -13.28 -23.56
N ASN A 240 -0.13 -13.85 -23.39
CA ASN A 240 -1.04 -14.11 -24.51
C ASN A 240 -1.84 -12.88 -24.97
N VAL A 241 -1.52 -11.69 -24.45
CA VAL A 241 -1.67 -10.51 -25.28
C VAL A 241 -0.47 -10.55 -26.24
N ASP A 242 -0.72 -10.77 -27.50
CA ASP A 242 0.24 -10.62 -28.60
C ASP A 242 0.67 -9.14 -28.72
N LEU A 243 1.20 -8.65 -27.61
CA LEU A 243 1.78 -7.34 -27.53
C LEU A 243 3.22 -7.49 -28.05
N ASN A 244 3.38 -7.29 -29.36
CA ASN A 244 4.58 -6.70 -29.93
C ASN A 244 4.78 -5.30 -29.32
N ILE A 245 4.71 -5.21 -27.96
CA ILE A 245 4.88 -3.95 -27.23
C ILE A 245 6.35 -3.58 -27.35
N LYS A 246 6.61 -2.62 -28.24
CA LYS A 246 7.92 -1.93 -28.22
C LYS A 246 8.06 -1.32 -26.84
N GLN A 247 9.10 -1.69 -26.10
CA GLN A 247 9.45 -1.03 -24.83
C GLN A 247 9.42 0.51 -25.02
N ASN A 248 8.88 1.22 -24.03
CA ASN A 248 8.76 2.68 -24.01
C ASN A 248 7.96 3.28 -25.17
N ARG A 249 6.88 2.61 -25.57
CA ARG A 249 5.97 3.12 -26.62
C ARG A 249 5.18 4.35 -26.18
N TYR A 250 4.85 4.43 -24.88
CA TYR A 250 4.08 5.52 -24.27
C TYR A 250 4.86 6.09 -23.08
N ARG A 251 4.80 7.42 -22.95
CA ARG A 251 5.37 8.10 -21.77
C ARG A 251 4.24 8.54 -20.85
N LEU A 252 4.27 8.08 -19.60
CA LEU A 252 3.28 8.40 -18.58
C LEU A 252 3.91 9.35 -17.57
N ALA A 253 3.40 10.60 -17.51
CA ALA A 253 3.76 11.53 -16.44
C ALA A 253 3.05 11.10 -15.16
N PHE A 254 3.84 10.78 -14.13
CA PHE A 254 3.34 10.30 -12.84
C PHE A 254 3.66 11.33 -11.76
N ALA A 255 2.62 11.92 -11.14
CA ALA A 255 2.81 12.88 -10.06
C ALA A 255 3.41 12.17 -8.84
N PHE A 256 4.58 12.63 -8.43
CA PHE A 256 5.31 12.06 -7.31
C PHE A 256 6.13 13.14 -6.58
N ASP A 257 5.59 13.62 -5.48
CA ASP A 257 6.24 14.57 -4.55
C ASP A 257 5.59 14.47 -3.16
N GLU A 258 5.83 15.45 -2.31
CA GLU A 258 5.33 15.48 -0.94
C GLU A 258 3.79 15.50 -0.85
N ALA A 259 3.11 16.03 -1.87
CA ALA A 259 1.65 16.08 -1.96
C ALA A 259 1.05 14.83 -2.60
N PHE A 260 1.82 14.12 -3.46
CA PHE A 260 1.39 13.00 -4.27
C PHE A 260 2.36 11.83 -4.14
N SER A 261 2.12 10.98 -3.15
CA SER A 261 3.05 9.88 -2.81
C SER A 261 2.36 8.51 -2.63
N PHE A 262 1.02 8.46 -2.72
CA PHE A 262 0.29 7.21 -2.51
C PHE A 262 0.14 6.46 -3.83
N THR A 263 0.97 5.44 -3.98
CA THR A 263 0.88 4.52 -5.11
C THR A 263 1.25 3.11 -4.68
N TYR A 264 0.74 2.13 -5.39
CA TYR A 264 1.20 0.75 -5.28
C TYR A 264 2.37 0.54 -6.22
N GLU A 265 3.49 0.05 -5.70
CA GLU A 265 4.67 -0.31 -6.52
C GLU A 265 4.30 -1.28 -7.66
N GLU A 266 3.35 -2.16 -7.40
CA GLU A 266 2.87 -3.12 -8.39
C GLU A 266 2.14 -2.45 -9.58
N ASN A 267 1.52 -1.28 -9.36
CA ASN A 267 0.94 -0.50 -10.48
C ASN A 267 2.02 0.01 -11.42
N ILE A 268 3.14 0.50 -10.87
CA ILE A 268 4.28 0.95 -11.69
C ILE A 268 4.82 -0.21 -12.54
N LYS A 269 5.02 -1.40 -11.92
CA LYS A 269 5.48 -2.58 -12.64
C LYS A 269 4.54 -3.03 -13.74
N VAL A 270 3.22 -3.02 -13.49
CA VAL A 270 2.23 -3.35 -14.52
C VAL A 270 2.30 -2.37 -15.68
N LEU A 271 2.40 -1.06 -15.41
CA LEU A 271 2.53 -0.05 -16.46
C LEU A 271 3.80 -0.27 -17.31
N GLU A 272 4.94 -0.54 -16.66
CA GLU A 272 6.20 -0.85 -17.34
C GLU A 272 6.10 -2.14 -18.19
N GLU A 273 5.46 -3.20 -17.66
CA GLU A 273 5.20 -4.45 -18.38
C GLU A 273 4.35 -4.21 -19.64
N TYR A 274 3.47 -3.19 -19.64
CA TYR A 274 2.67 -2.78 -20.79
C TYR A 274 3.34 -1.70 -21.66
N GLY A 275 4.64 -1.46 -21.48
CA GLY A 275 5.47 -0.62 -22.35
C GLY A 275 5.36 0.87 -22.06
N PHE A 276 4.94 1.28 -20.87
CA PHE A 276 4.98 2.66 -20.45
C PHE A 276 6.36 3.01 -19.85
N GLU A 277 6.92 4.12 -20.29
CA GLU A 277 8.01 4.81 -19.62
C GLU A 277 7.42 5.72 -18.54
N ILE A 278 7.74 5.47 -17.28
CA ILE A 278 7.24 6.28 -16.16
C ILE A 278 8.14 7.49 -15.97
N VAL A 279 7.58 8.67 -16.16
CA VAL A 279 8.26 9.95 -15.97
C VAL A 279 7.70 10.64 -14.73
N LYS A 280 8.41 10.52 -13.60
CA LYS A 280 8.00 11.20 -12.36
C LYS A 280 8.17 12.72 -12.52
N PHE A 281 7.19 13.47 -12.03
CA PHE A 281 7.22 14.93 -11.97
C PHE A 281 6.58 15.42 -10.67
N SER A 282 6.91 16.64 -10.27
CA SER A 282 6.41 17.26 -9.05
C SER A 282 5.43 18.40 -9.36
N PRO A 283 4.13 18.25 -9.06
CA PRO A 283 3.19 19.37 -9.11
C PRO A 283 3.59 20.56 -8.24
N ILE A 284 4.32 20.35 -7.14
CA ILE A 284 4.82 21.43 -6.27
C ILE A 284 6.02 22.15 -6.90
N HIS A 285 7.04 21.41 -7.38
CA HIS A 285 8.35 21.97 -7.69
C HIS A 285 8.58 22.23 -9.16
N ASP A 286 8.00 21.42 -10.06
CA ASP A 286 8.13 21.60 -11.50
C ASP A 286 7.22 22.71 -12.01
N LYS A 287 7.60 23.37 -13.10
CA LYS A 287 6.84 24.50 -13.66
C LYS A 287 5.79 24.07 -14.66
N VAL A 288 6.04 22.98 -15.38
CA VAL A 288 5.16 22.45 -16.43
C VAL A 288 5.22 20.92 -16.43
N LEU A 289 4.28 20.28 -17.09
CA LEU A 289 4.31 18.84 -17.35
C LEU A 289 5.57 18.45 -18.18
N PRO A 290 6.08 17.23 -18.02
CA PRO A 290 7.16 16.71 -18.87
C PRO A 290 6.77 16.68 -20.35
N ASP A 291 7.74 16.83 -21.23
CA ASP A 291 7.52 16.81 -22.67
C ASP A 291 7.18 15.41 -23.21
N ASN A 292 6.45 15.37 -24.34
CA ASN A 292 6.12 14.13 -25.06
C ASN A 292 5.43 13.05 -24.25
N ILE A 293 4.59 13.44 -23.31
CA ILE A 293 3.79 12.50 -22.51
C ILE A 293 2.52 12.09 -23.27
N SER A 294 2.10 10.84 -23.07
CA SER A 294 0.88 10.27 -23.65
C SER A 294 -0.25 10.17 -22.63
N VAL A 295 0.06 10.13 -21.33
CA VAL A 295 -0.88 9.99 -20.22
C VAL A 295 -0.38 10.79 -19.03
N LEU A 296 -1.28 11.42 -18.29
CA LEU A 296 -1.04 12.03 -17.00
C LEU A 296 -1.71 11.19 -15.90
N TRP A 297 -0.94 10.80 -14.87
CA TRP A 297 -1.46 10.14 -13.67
C TRP A 297 -1.14 10.98 -12.43
N LEU A 298 -2.20 11.52 -11.83
CA LEU A 298 -2.15 12.22 -10.54
C LEU A 298 -2.48 11.21 -9.44
N SER A 299 -1.46 10.77 -8.72
CA SER A 299 -1.60 9.76 -7.67
C SER A 299 -2.33 10.29 -6.42
N GLY A 300 -2.65 9.39 -5.50
CA GLY A 300 -3.12 9.75 -4.18
C GLY A 300 -2.06 10.49 -3.35
N GLY A 301 -2.49 11.07 -2.24
CA GLY A 301 -1.62 11.82 -1.34
C GLY A 301 -2.42 12.80 -0.48
N TYR A 302 -1.71 13.81 0.04
CA TYR A 302 -2.28 14.87 0.88
C TYR A 302 -2.08 16.25 0.27
N PRO A 303 -2.70 16.59 -0.87
CA PRO A 303 -2.57 17.91 -1.50
C PRO A 303 -3.02 19.04 -0.60
N GLU A 304 -3.92 18.77 0.34
CA GLU A 304 -4.41 19.76 1.31
C GLU A 304 -3.33 20.26 2.28
N LEU A 305 -2.27 19.47 2.51
CA LEU A 305 -1.14 19.91 3.35
C LEU A 305 -0.22 20.90 2.61
N TYR A 306 -0.24 20.85 1.28
CA TYR A 306 0.56 21.66 0.37
C TYR A 306 -0.30 22.56 -0.51
N ALA A 307 -1.51 22.90 -0.02
CA ALA A 307 -2.50 23.62 -0.79
C ALA A 307 -1.99 24.98 -1.28
N LYS A 308 -1.22 25.69 -0.46
CA LYS A 308 -0.63 26.98 -0.82
C LYS A 308 0.42 26.85 -1.92
N GLU A 309 1.32 25.88 -1.80
CA GLU A 309 2.40 25.61 -2.75
C GLU A 309 1.81 25.20 -4.11
N LEU A 310 0.90 24.23 -4.12
CA LEU A 310 0.22 23.74 -5.31
C LEU A 310 -0.55 24.85 -6.03
N SER A 311 -1.34 25.64 -5.30
CA SER A 311 -2.14 26.72 -5.88
C SER A 311 -1.30 27.91 -6.33
N SER A 312 -0.13 28.13 -5.74
CA SER A 312 0.80 29.17 -6.16
C SER A 312 1.59 28.82 -7.43
N ASN A 313 1.61 27.55 -7.81
CA ASN A 313 2.28 27.07 -9.02
C ASN A 313 1.37 27.22 -10.26
N ILE A 314 1.04 28.47 -10.59
CA ILE A 314 0.12 28.81 -11.69
C ILE A 314 0.54 28.21 -13.04
N SER A 315 1.85 28.06 -13.26
CA SER A 315 2.37 27.49 -14.51
C SER A 315 2.00 26.00 -14.64
N MET A 316 2.15 25.24 -13.55
CA MET A 316 1.75 23.83 -13.50
C MET A 316 0.24 23.65 -13.62
N LEU A 317 -0.57 24.46 -12.87
CA LEU A 317 -2.03 24.44 -12.99
C LEU A 317 -2.46 24.63 -14.44
N LYS A 318 -1.91 25.64 -15.14
CA LYS A 318 -2.21 25.90 -16.54
C LYS A 318 -1.71 24.78 -17.47
N SER A 319 -0.57 24.19 -17.17
CA SER A 319 -0.02 23.08 -17.97
C SER A 319 -0.92 21.87 -17.91
N ILE A 320 -1.46 21.53 -16.73
CA ILE A 320 -2.42 20.42 -16.56
C ILE A 320 -3.77 20.80 -17.19
N TYR A 321 -4.29 21.98 -16.92
CA TYR A 321 -5.59 22.45 -17.43
C TYR A 321 -5.68 22.41 -18.97
N ASN A 322 -4.60 22.81 -19.65
CA ASN A 322 -4.56 22.92 -21.13
C ASN A 322 -4.16 21.62 -21.83
N THR A 323 -3.90 20.54 -21.10
CA THR A 323 -3.52 19.29 -21.73
C THR A 323 -4.76 18.57 -22.30
N ASN A 324 -4.59 17.96 -23.47
CA ASN A 324 -5.64 17.14 -24.11
C ASN A 324 -5.40 15.64 -23.97
N ILE A 325 -4.30 15.23 -23.29
CA ILE A 325 -4.01 13.82 -23.08
C ILE A 325 -4.92 13.20 -22.01
N PRO A 326 -5.05 11.86 -21.97
CA PRO A 326 -5.75 11.17 -20.90
C PRO A 326 -5.20 11.51 -19.51
N ILE A 327 -6.11 11.79 -18.57
CA ILE A 327 -5.81 12.09 -17.18
C ILE A 327 -6.46 11.03 -16.30
N ILE A 328 -5.65 10.37 -15.47
CA ILE A 328 -6.08 9.48 -14.39
C ILE A 328 -5.77 10.20 -13.08
N ALA A 329 -6.76 10.34 -12.19
CA ALA A 329 -6.56 11.02 -10.91
C ALA A 329 -7.25 10.27 -9.76
N GLU A 330 -6.48 9.91 -8.75
CA GLU A 330 -6.91 9.15 -7.59
C GLU A 330 -6.85 10.01 -6.33
N CYS A 331 -7.88 9.95 -5.48
CA CYS A 331 -7.91 10.51 -4.13
C CYS A 331 -7.32 11.95 -4.07
N GLY A 332 -6.05 12.10 -3.69
CA GLY A 332 -5.35 13.40 -3.66
C GLY A 332 -5.29 14.06 -5.03
N GLY A 333 -4.99 13.31 -6.09
CA GLY A 333 -5.01 13.78 -7.46
C GLY A 333 -6.41 14.27 -7.89
N PHE A 334 -7.46 13.55 -7.47
CA PHE A 334 -8.85 13.98 -7.71
C PHE A 334 -9.19 15.27 -6.95
N ILE A 335 -8.75 15.41 -5.70
CA ILE A 335 -8.90 16.65 -4.92
C ILE A 335 -8.29 17.84 -5.68
N TYR A 336 -7.08 17.67 -6.22
CA TYR A 336 -6.35 18.73 -6.93
C TYR A 336 -7.00 19.16 -8.25
N LEU A 337 -7.78 18.28 -8.90
CA LEU A 337 -8.46 18.60 -10.16
C LEU A 337 -9.68 19.53 -10.01
N HIS A 338 -10.20 19.78 -8.81
CA HIS A 338 -11.39 20.62 -8.59
C HIS A 338 -11.13 22.09 -8.91
N ASP A 339 -12.24 22.87 -9.06
CA ASP A 339 -12.15 24.33 -9.12
C ASP A 339 -11.44 24.88 -7.88
N PHE A 340 -11.78 24.30 -6.70
CA PHE A 340 -11.20 24.67 -5.41
C PHE A 340 -11.05 23.43 -4.52
N PHE A 341 -10.08 23.46 -3.62
CA PHE A 341 -9.99 22.50 -2.52
C PHE A 341 -9.64 23.21 -1.20
N GLU A 342 -10.05 22.60 -0.10
CA GLU A 342 -9.81 23.13 1.24
C GLU A 342 -8.54 22.55 1.84
N ASP A 343 -7.79 23.34 2.61
CA ASP A 343 -6.71 22.83 3.46
C ASP A 343 -7.25 22.18 4.75
N GLY A 344 -6.35 21.71 5.61
CA GLY A 344 -6.70 21.05 6.87
C GLY A 344 -7.52 21.88 7.85
N VAL A 345 -7.59 23.23 7.68
CA VAL A 345 -8.31 24.17 8.55
C VAL A 345 -9.48 24.84 7.84
N GLY A 346 -9.73 24.53 6.55
CA GLY A 346 -10.90 24.98 5.80
C GLY A 346 -10.67 26.23 4.94
N ASN A 347 -9.43 26.69 4.75
CA ASN A 347 -9.12 27.72 3.77
C ASN A 347 -9.24 27.15 2.36
N LYS A 348 -9.78 27.94 1.43
CA LYS A 348 -9.97 27.55 0.03
C LYS A 348 -8.80 27.96 -0.83
N TYR A 349 -8.38 27.04 -1.68
CA TYR A 349 -7.30 27.23 -2.64
C TYR A 349 -7.77 26.82 -4.05
N PRO A 350 -7.38 27.54 -5.11
CA PRO A 350 -7.68 27.13 -6.47
C PRO A 350 -6.94 25.81 -6.83
N GLY A 351 -7.67 24.93 -7.49
CA GLY A 351 -7.12 23.71 -8.09
C GLY A 351 -6.90 23.84 -9.59
N VAL A 352 -6.91 22.72 -10.30
CA VAL A 352 -6.70 22.68 -11.77
C VAL A 352 -7.95 23.11 -12.55
N GLU A 353 -9.14 23.12 -11.95
CA GLU A 353 -10.43 23.51 -12.56
C GLU A 353 -10.97 22.56 -13.65
N LEU A 354 -10.53 21.31 -13.67
CA LEU A 354 -11.05 20.28 -14.59
C LEU A 354 -12.30 19.57 -14.04
N ILE A 355 -12.47 19.52 -12.71
CA ILE A 355 -13.66 18.99 -12.02
C ILE A 355 -14.40 20.15 -11.37
N LYS A 356 -15.68 20.31 -11.73
CA LYS A 356 -16.49 21.40 -11.20
C LYS A 356 -16.79 21.25 -9.72
N GLY A 357 -16.81 22.40 -9.00
CA GLY A 357 -17.11 22.42 -7.58
C GLY A 357 -15.88 22.39 -6.69
N LYS A 358 -16.00 21.80 -5.51
CA LYS A 358 -14.94 21.81 -4.51
C LYS A 358 -14.74 20.46 -3.83
N ALA A 359 -13.49 20.18 -3.47
CA ALA A 359 -13.14 19.18 -2.48
C ALA A 359 -12.98 19.85 -1.10
N PHE A 360 -13.55 19.27 -0.05
CA PHE A 360 -13.61 19.87 1.28
C PHE A 360 -13.39 18.86 2.39
N LYS A 361 -12.82 19.34 3.51
CA LYS A 361 -12.57 18.53 4.69
C LYS A 361 -13.86 18.19 5.42
N THR A 362 -13.99 16.95 5.85
CA THR A 362 -15.12 16.47 6.65
C THR A 362 -14.72 16.26 8.12
N LYS A 363 -15.71 16.30 9.02
CA LYS A 363 -15.47 16.07 10.46
C LYS A 363 -15.19 14.62 10.81
N LYS A 364 -15.54 13.69 9.94
CA LYS A 364 -15.41 12.24 10.13
C LYS A 364 -14.88 11.61 8.86
N LEU A 365 -14.29 10.43 8.99
CA LEU A 365 -13.95 9.59 7.87
C LEU A 365 -15.21 9.32 7.04
N VAL A 366 -15.19 9.70 5.75
CA VAL A 366 -16.38 9.64 4.88
C VAL A 366 -16.56 8.23 4.37
N ARG A 367 -15.51 7.71 3.75
CA ARG A 367 -15.47 6.37 3.18
C ARG A 367 -14.19 5.70 3.61
N PHE A 368 -14.32 4.44 4.00
CA PHE A 368 -13.18 3.66 4.48
C PHE A 368 -13.37 2.19 4.15
N GLY A 369 -12.33 1.59 3.59
CA GLY A 369 -12.18 0.16 3.40
C GLY A 369 -12.37 -0.28 1.96
N TYR A 370 -12.48 -1.57 1.78
CA TYR A 370 -12.62 -2.23 0.50
C TYR A 370 -13.98 -2.00 -0.15
N ILE A 371 -13.96 -1.81 -1.46
CA ILE A 371 -15.13 -1.60 -2.31
C ILE A 371 -15.00 -2.39 -3.60
N GLU A 372 -16.14 -2.74 -4.20
CA GLU A 372 -16.25 -3.16 -5.58
C GLU A 372 -16.88 -2.02 -6.38
N ILE A 373 -16.33 -1.72 -7.55
CA ILE A 373 -16.78 -0.64 -8.45
C ILE A 373 -17.24 -1.27 -9.76
N GLU A 374 -18.45 -0.91 -10.21
CA GLU A 374 -18.99 -1.30 -11.50
C GLU A 374 -19.16 -0.07 -12.39
N ALA A 375 -18.63 -0.13 -13.61
CA ALA A 375 -18.74 0.94 -14.60
C ALA A 375 -20.13 0.99 -15.24
N GLY A 376 -20.79 2.15 -15.21
CA GLY A 376 -22.10 2.38 -15.84
C GLY A 376 -22.04 2.64 -17.35
N SER A 377 -20.88 3.08 -17.85
CA SER A 377 -20.65 3.41 -19.27
C SER A 377 -19.19 3.13 -19.67
N GLU A 378 -18.78 3.56 -20.87
CA GLU A 378 -17.39 3.46 -21.32
C GLU A 378 -16.56 4.66 -20.88
N SER A 379 -15.27 4.45 -20.59
CA SER A 379 -14.27 5.47 -20.31
C SER A 379 -12.90 5.05 -20.85
N ILE A 380 -11.87 5.85 -20.58
CA ILE A 380 -10.49 5.53 -20.95
C ILE A 380 -9.94 4.26 -20.25
N LEU A 381 -10.49 3.87 -19.09
CA LEU A 381 -10.01 2.72 -18.30
C LEU A 381 -11.00 1.55 -18.27
N MET A 382 -12.30 1.80 -18.25
CA MET A 382 -13.30 0.76 -18.04
C MET A 382 -14.39 0.82 -19.11
N LYS A 383 -14.83 -0.35 -19.56
CA LYS A 383 -16.03 -0.52 -20.37
C LYS A 383 -17.24 -0.75 -19.48
N LYS A 384 -18.43 -0.48 -20.01
CA LYS A 384 -19.70 -0.72 -19.31
C LYS A 384 -19.75 -2.13 -18.72
N ASN A 385 -20.23 -2.25 -17.47
CA ASN A 385 -20.36 -3.47 -16.68
C ASN A 385 -19.03 -4.12 -16.27
N GLN A 386 -17.88 -3.55 -16.61
CA GLN A 386 -16.62 -4.03 -16.01
C GLN A 386 -16.58 -3.68 -14.54
N ARG A 387 -16.00 -4.59 -13.74
CA ARG A 387 -15.88 -4.47 -12.30
C ARG A 387 -14.44 -4.55 -11.87
N ILE A 388 -14.10 -3.74 -10.86
CA ILE A 388 -12.80 -3.78 -10.17
C ILE A 388 -13.03 -3.75 -8.66
N ARG A 389 -12.09 -4.29 -7.92
CA ARG A 389 -11.97 -4.04 -6.48
C ARG A 389 -10.99 -2.92 -6.22
N SER A 390 -11.30 -2.11 -5.23
CA SER A 390 -10.59 -0.90 -4.89
C SER A 390 -10.65 -0.66 -3.39
N HIS A 391 -10.01 0.41 -2.95
CA HIS A 391 -10.00 0.84 -1.57
C HIS A 391 -10.17 2.35 -1.50
N GLU A 392 -10.93 2.84 -0.51
CA GLU A 392 -11.02 4.26 -0.17
C GLU A 392 -10.61 4.47 1.28
N PHE A 393 -9.88 5.55 1.52
CA PHE A 393 -9.54 6.03 2.87
C PHE A 393 -9.31 7.54 2.84
N HIS A 394 -10.34 8.34 3.15
CA HIS A 394 -10.21 9.79 3.10
C HIS A 394 -11.13 10.52 4.08
N TYR A 395 -10.64 11.67 4.56
CA TYR A 395 -11.36 12.63 5.39
C TYR A 395 -11.89 13.82 4.57
N TYR A 396 -11.79 13.75 3.25
CA TYR A 396 -12.32 14.73 2.32
C TYR A 396 -13.54 14.18 1.60
N ASP A 397 -14.40 15.07 1.14
CA ASP A 397 -15.50 14.75 0.24
C ASP A 397 -15.52 15.79 -0.89
N SER A 398 -16.33 15.55 -1.90
CA SER A 398 -16.49 16.43 -3.05
C SER A 398 -17.93 16.83 -3.24
N THR A 399 -18.17 18.05 -3.76
CA THR A 399 -19.47 18.45 -4.29
C THR A 399 -19.79 17.79 -5.64
N CYS A 400 -18.81 17.12 -6.25
CA CYS A 400 -18.92 16.40 -7.53
C CYS A 400 -18.14 15.08 -7.46
N ASN A 401 -18.71 14.05 -6.82
CA ASN A 401 -18.08 12.72 -6.70
C ASN A 401 -18.13 11.90 -7.99
N GLY A 402 -18.92 12.36 -8.99
CA GLY A 402 -19.16 11.65 -10.25
C GLY A 402 -20.25 10.59 -10.16
N GLU A 403 -20.77 10.23 -11.34
CA GLU A 403 -21.87 9.27 -11.53
C GLU A 403 -21.51 8.19 -12.55
N TYR A 404 -20.23 8.13 -12.94
CA TYR A 404 -19.78 7.19 -13.97
C TYR A 404 -19.84 5.75 -13.49
N ALA A 405 -19.54 5.49 -12.25
CA ALA A 405 -19.47 4.15 -11.68
C ALA A 405 -20.19 4.05 -10.34
N HIS A 406 -20.65 2.87 -10.02
CA HIS A 406 -21.33 2.53 -8.77
C HIS A 406 -20.39 1.71 -7.87
N ALA A 407 -20.16 2.18 -6.65
CA ALA A 407 -19.32 1.53 -5.64
C ALA A 407 -20.19 0.85 -4.59
N ILE A 408 -19.84 -0.39 -4.26
CA ILE A 408 -20.48 -1.18 -3.19
C ILE A 408 -19.38 -1.57 -2.19
N LYS A 409 -19.60 -1.29 -0.91
CA LYS A 409 -18.69 -1.70 0.15
C LYS A 409 -18.55 -3.22 0.21
N ALA A 410 -17.35 -3.76 0.46
CA ALA A 410 -17.08 -5.20 0.47
C ALA A 410 -18.06 -5.98 1.34
N ASN A 411 -18.47 -5.44 2.52
CA ASN A 411 -19.47 -6.04 3.41
C ASN A 411 -20.92 -5.67 3.03
N LYS A 412 -21.16 -5.09 1.86
CA LYS A 412 -22.47 -4.68 1.32
C LYS A 412 -23.29 -3.75 2.22
N SER A 413 -22.65 -3.06 3.16
CA SER A 413 -23.35 -2.19 4.14
C SER A 413 -23.70 -0.82 3.59
N LYS A 414 -23.06 -0.38 2.50
CA LYS A 414 -23.24 0.92 1.86
C LYS A 414 -22.90 0.84 0.39
N GLU A 415 -23.54 1.70 -0.40
CA GLU A 415 -23.29 1.92 -1.82
C GLU A 415 -23.35 3.41 -2.16
N TRP A 416 -22.66 3.83 -3.21
CA TRP A 416 -22.65 5.20 -3.67
C TRP A 416 -22.12 5.30 -5.10
N ASP A 417 -22.51 6.36 -5.79
CA ASP A 417 -21.94 6.67 -7.10
C ASP A 417 -20.58 7.39 -6.93
N CYS A 418 -19.68 7.11 -7.84
CA CYS A 418 -18.31 7.61 -7.80
C CYS A 418 -17.73 7.73 -9.21
N ILE A 419 -16.56 8.38 -9.29
CA ILE A 419 -15.75 8.59 -10.48
C ILE A 419 -16.40 9.55 -11.47
N ASN A 420 -15.67 10.61 -11.75
CA ASN A 420 -15.90 11.50 -12.86
C ASN A 420 -15.16 10.93 -14.07
N ALA A 421 -15.90 10.55 -15.13
CA ALA A 421 -15.30 10.14 -16.38
C ALA A 421 -15.85 10.98 -17.53
N SER A 422 -14.95 11.48 -18.34
CA SER A 422 -15.24 12.16 -19.61
C SER A 422 -14.40 11.53 -20.73
N ASN A 423 -14.36 12.14 -21.90
CA ASN A 423 -13.62 11.58 -23.04
C ASN A 423 -12.16 11.24 -22.73
N ASN A 424 -11.49 12.04 -21.89
CA ASN A 424 -10.08 11.88 -21.57
C ASN A 424 -9.77 11.94 -20.05
N ILE A 425 -10.77 11.97 -19.18
CA ILE A 425 -10.57 12.03 -17.71
C ILE A 425 -11.17 10.80 -17.05
N PHE A 426 -10.45 10.25 -16.07
CA PHE A 426 -10.94 9.25 -15.12
C PHE A 426 -10.46 9.66 -13.73
N ALA A 427 -11.36 10.20 -12.90
CA ALA A 427 -10.98 10.82 -11.63
C ALA A 427 -11.97 10.53 -10.50
N GLY A 428 -11.46 10.12 -9.33
CA GLY A 428 -12.28 9.82 -8.15
C GLY A 428 -11.46 9.54 -6.90
N PHE A 429 -12.14 9.30 -5.78
CA PHE A 429 -11.49 8.91 -4.54
C PHE A 429 -10.94 7.47 -4.53
N PRO A 430 -11.55 6.49 -5.23
CA PRO A 430 -11.05 5.12 -5.23
C PRO A 430 -9.61 5.02 -5.73
N HIS A 431 -8.81 4.18 -5.04
CA HIS A 431 -7.44 3.85 -5.46
C HIS A 431 -7.42 2.60 -6.33
N LEU A 432 -6.78 2.68 -7.49
CA LEU A 432 -6.67 1.58 -8.44
C LEU A 432 -5.54 0.63 -8.04
N TYR A 433 -5.81 -0.67 -8.19
CA TYR A 433 -4.79 -1.71 -8.14
C TYR A 433 -4.80 -2.45 -9.47
N LEU A 434 -3.75 -2.26 -10.28
CA LEU A 434 -3.74 -2.69 -11.68
C LEU A 434 -3.50 -4.18 -11.85
N ARG A 435 -2.68 -4.78 -10.98
CA ARG A 435 -2.44 -6.22 -11.03
C ARG A 435 -3.73 -6.98 -10.74
N GLY A 436 -4.20 -7.76 -11.72
CA GLY A 436 -5.46 -8.43 -11.66
C GLY A 436 -6.60 -7.77 -12.41
N TYR A 437 -6.35 -6.59 -12.90
CA TYR A 437 -7.29 -5.83 -13.73
C TYR A 437 -6.57 -5.24 -14.95
N GLU A 438 -5.72 -6.04 -15.57
CA GLU A 438 -4.92 -5.64 -16.73
C GLU A 438 -5.74 -5.08 -17.88
N PHE A 439 -7.04 -5.42 -17.96
CA PHE A 439 -7.95 -4.82 -18.92
C PHE A 439 -8.03 -3.28 -18.79
N LEU A 440 -7.76 -2.71 -17.61
CA LEU A 440 -7.68 -1.25 -17.42
C LEU A 440 -6.61 -0.65 -18.33
N ILE A 441 -5.44 -1.28 -18.33
CA ILE A 441 -4.31 -0.82 -19.17
C ILE A 441 -4.53 -1.16 -20.63
N GLN A 442 -5.13 -2.32 -20.93
CA GLN A 442 -5.49 -2.67 -22.30
C GLN A 442 -6.49 -1.67 -22.91
N ASN A 443 -7.50 -1.22 -22.12
CA ASN A 443 -8.44 -0.20 -22.55
C ASN A 443 -7.73 1.15 -22.76
N LEU A 444 -6.81 1.55 -21.85
CA LEU A 444 -6.00 2.76 -21.99
C LEU A 444 -5.14 2.72 -23.25
N VAL A 445 -4.44 1.62 -23.49
CA VAL A 445 -3.62 1.44 -24.71
C VAL A 445 -4.50 1.52 -25.96
N SER A 446 -5.66 0.86 -25.96
CA SER A 446 -6.60 0.91 -27.08
C SER A 446 -7.15 2.32 -27.32
N PHE A 447 -7.32 3.11 -26.27
CA PHE A 447 -7.69 4.52 -26.37
C PHE A 447 -6.55 5.33 -27.01
N LEU A 448 -5.32 5.18 -26.55
CA LEU A 448 -4.14 5.89 -27.07
C LEU A 448 -3.85 5.54 -28.54
N GLU A 449 -4.13 4.33 -28.98
CA GLU A 449 -3.97 3.91 -30.38
C GLU A 449 -4.97 4.62 -31.27
N ARG A 450 -6.23 4.68 -30.87
CA ARG A 450 -7.27 5.40 -31.63
C ARG A 450 -6.98 6.88 -31.81
N GLU A 451 -6.46 7.55 -30.74
CA GLU A 451 -6.12 8.97 -30.81
C GLU A 451 -4.88 9.28 -31.68
N ARG A 452 -4.04 8.27 -31.98
CA ARG A 452 -2.90 8.41 -32.89
C ARG A 452 -3.26 8.28 -34.37
N ASP A 453 -4.36 7.58 -34.69
CA ASP A 453 -4.81 7.33 -36.04
C ASP A 453 -5.73 8.44 -36.56
N VAL A 454 -6.06 9.42 -35.72
CA VAL A 454 -6.84 10.64 -36.03
C VAL A 454 -5.91 11.82 -36.17
#